data_5e57b9aa78f6433f0e390b3f462230e1
#
_entry.id   5e57b9aa78f6433f0e390b3f462230e1
#
_cell.length_a   1.000
_cell.length_b   1.000
_cell.length_c   1.000
_cell.angle_alpha   90.00
_cell.angle_beta   90.00
_cell.angle_gamma   90.00
#
_symmetry.space_group_name_H-M   'P 1'
#
loop_
_entity.id
_entity.type
_entity.pdbx_description
1 polymer ?
#
loop_
_entity_poly.entity_id
_entity_poly.type
_entity_poly.pdbx_seq_one_letter_code
_entity_poly.pdbx_strand_id
1 'polypeptide(L)'
;MPKEFEHRKCFLCERVETEYNRLEVHHIFQGRGRRQISDRYGLTVLLCHKCHNEPPYGVHQNADTMLLLHQYGQRKAMQEQGWDCETFVSIFGKNYL
;
A
#
# COMPACT_ATOMS: atom_id res chain seq x y z
N MET A 1 7.86 8.50 -27.54
CA MET A 1 7.38 8.99 -26.27
C MET A 1 7.28 7.87 -25.26
N PRO A 2 7.92 8.00 -24.13
CA PRO A 2 7.85 6.94 -23.14
C PRO A 2 6.43 6.80 -22.63
N LYS A 3 6.04 5.59 -22.41
CA LYS A 3 4.73 5.29 -21.85
C LYS A 3 4.85 5.30 -20.34
N GLU A 4 3.89 5.94 -19.71
CA GLU A 4 3.92 6.10 -18.26
C GLU A 4 4.06 4.77 -17.55
N PHE A 5 3.33 3.76 -17.99
CA PHE A 5 3.32 2.49 -17.28
C PHE A 5 4.50 1.58 -17.60
N GLU A 6 5.41 1.98 -18.48
CA GLU A 6 6.62 1.19 -18.71
C GLU A 6 7.51 1.13 -17.47
N HIS A 7 7.36 2.11 -16.57
CA HIS A 7 8.15 2.18 -15.35
C HIS A 7 7.36 1.86 -14.09
N ARG A 8 6.08 1.52 -14.26
CA ARG A 8 5.24 1.21 -13.11
C ARG A 8 5.22 -0.29 -12.88
N LYS A 9 5.45 -0.66 -11.64
CA LYS A 9 5.55 -2.07 -11.25
C LYS A 9 4.70 -2.36 -10.04
N CYS A 10 4.21 -3.61 -9.98
CA CYS A 10 3.57 -4.09 -8.76
C CYS A 10 4.56 -4.04 -7.59
N PHE A 11 4.14 -3.46 -6.48
CA PHE A 11 4.98 -3.31 -5.30
C PHE A 11 5.45 -4.66 -4.75
N LEU A 12 4.65 -5.70 -4.89
CA LEU A 12 4.96 -7.01 -4.31
C LEU A 12 5.68 -7.95 -5.26
N CYS A 13 5.20 -8.09 -6.48
CA CYS A 13 5.79 -9.07 -7.42
C CYS A 13 6.62 -8.43 -8.53
N GLU A 14 6.64 -7.11 -8.61
CA GLU A 14 7.41 -6.34 -9.58
C GLU A 14 6.97 -6.52 -11.03
N ARG A 15 5.79 -7.08 -11.28
CA ARG A 15 5.26 -7.18 -12.63
C ARG A 15 5.04 -5.79 -13.21
N VAL A 16 5.56 -5.56 -14.42
CA VAL A 16 5.43 -4.27 -15.09
C VAL A 16 4.01 -4.10 -15.63
N GLU A 17 3.46 -2.91 -15.48
CA GLU A 17 2.13 -2.61 -16.01
C GLU A 17 2.11 -2.64 -17.54
N THR A 18 1.05 -3.23 -18.10
CA THR A 18 0.80 -3.21 -19.54
C THR A 18 -0.64 -2.80 -19.76
N GLU A 19 -1.02 -2.58 -21.02
CA GLU A 19 -2.41 -2.23 -21.32
C GLU A 19 -3.39 -3.38 -21.01
N TYR A 20 -2.89 -4.60 -20.94
CA TYR A 20 -3.70 -5.78 -20.62
C TYR A 20 -3.65 -6.15 -19.15
N ASN A 21 -2.74 -5.55 -18.41
CA ASN A 21 -2.51 -5.91 -17.02
C ASN A 21 -2.19 -4.65 -16.23
N ARG A 22 -3.23 -3.86 -15.99
CA ARG A 22 -3.11 -2.57 -15.33
C ARG A 22 -2.94 -2.77 -13.83
N LEU A 23 -2.12 -1.92 -13.23
CA LEU A 23 -1.94 -1.94 -11.79
C LEU A 23 -3.10 -1.23 -11.11
N GLU A 24 -3.37 -1.64 -9.87
CA GLU A 24 -4.46 -1.10 -9.06
C GLU A 24 -3.87 -0.33 -7.89
N VAL A 25 -4.49 0.78 -7.54
CA VAL A 25 -4.06 1.55 -6.38
C VAL A 25 -4.58 0.88 -5.12
N HIS A 26 -3.69 0.55 -4.21
CA HIS A 26 -4.05 -0.01 -2.91
C HIS A 26 -3.75 1.02 -1.82
N HIS A 27 -4.76 1.41 -1.08
CA HIS A 27 -4.59 2.28 0.09
C HIS A 27 -4.10 1.41 1.23
N ILE A 28 -2.91 1.70 1.74
CA ILE A 28 -2.28 0.84 2.76
C ILE A 28 -3.14 0.74 4.01
N PHE A 29 -3.71 1.86 4.45
CA PHE A 29 -4.58 1.87 5.61
C PHE A 29 -6.01 2.10 5.16
N GLN A 30 -6.89 1.17 5.52
CA GLN A 30 -8.27 1.15 5.08
C GLN A 30 -9.21 1.26 6.28
N GLY A 31 -10.51 1.39 5.97
CA GLY A 31 -11.51 1.58 6.97
C GLY A 31 -12.02 3.01 6.95
N ARG A 32 -12.97 3.28 7.85
CA ARG A 32 -13.65 4.57 7.86
C ARG A 32 -12.65 5.72 8.07
N GLY A 33 -12.53 6.58 7.07
CA GLY A 33 -11.65 7.74 7.11
C GLY A 33 -10.17 7.45 6.85
N ARG A 34 -9.74 6.19 6.93
CA ARG A 34 -8.32 5.88 6.79
C ARG A 34 -7.82 5.91 5.35
N ARG A 35 -8.68 5.64 4.38
CA ARG A 35 -8.31 5.77 2.98
C ARG A 35 -7.91 7.20 2.64
N GLN A 36 -8.67 8.17 3.14
CA GLN A 36 -8.37 9.58 2.92
C GLN A 36 -7.06 9.99 3.57
N ILE A 37 -6.80 9.47 4.77
CA ILE A 37 -5.54 9.75 5.46
C ILE A 37 -4.37 9.11 4.71
N SER A 38 -4.57 7.89 4.20
CA SER A 38 -3.55 7.23 3.36
C SER A 38 -3.22 8.09 2.14
N ASP A 39 -4.23 8.61 1.45
CA ASP A 39 -4.01 9.49 0.30
C ASP A 39 -3.25 10.74 0.70
N ARG A 40 -3.64 11.35 1.82
CA ARG A 40 -3.04 12.61 2.29
C ARG A 40 -1.54 12.47 2.49
N TYR A 41 -1.09 11.34 3.00
CA TYR A 41 0.32 11.14 3.34
C TYR A 41 1.06 10.26 2.32
N GLY A 42 0.44 9.99 1.17
CA GLY A 42 1.09 9.20 0.12
C GLY A 42 1.29 7.74 0.49
N LEU A 43 0.40 7.19 1.30
CA LEU A 43 0.51 5.81 1.78
C LEU A 43 -0.32 4.88 0.90
N THR A 44 0.02 4.87 -0.38
CA THR A 44 -0.59 3.96 -1.36
C THR A 44 0.51 3.24 -2.11
N VAL A 45 0.19 2.07 -2.61
CA VAL A 45 1.10 1.30 -3.46
C VAL A 45 0.33 0.81 -4.68
N LEU A 46 1.06 0.50 -5.75
CA LEU A 46 0.46 -0.08 -6.94
C LEU A 46 0.62 -1.59 -6.87
N LEU A 47 -0.46 -2.31 -7.06
CA LEU A 47 -0.47 -3.77 -7.02
C LEU A 47 -1.15 -4.30 -8.27
N CYS A 48 -0.61 -5.40 -8.83
CA CYS A 48 -1.33 -6.10 -9.88
C CYS A 48 -2.56 -6.77 -9.25
N HIS A 49 -3.53 -7.13 -10.08
CA HIS A 49 -4.78 -7.70 -9.58
C HIS A 49 -4.54 -8.94 -8.71
N LYS A 50 -3.60 -9.78 -9.11
CA LYS A 50 -3.29 -10.99 -8.37
C LYS A 50 -2.77 -10.68 -6.96
N CYS A 51 -1.82 -9.76 -6.85
CA CYS A 51 -1.26 -9.39 -5.53
C CYS A 51 -2.23 -8.57 -4.70
N HIS A 52 -3.20 -7.94 -5.32
CA HIS A 52 -4.17 -7.12 -4.63
C HIS A 52 -5.36 -7.95 -4.12
N ASN A 53 -5.93 -8.80 -4.97
CA ASN A 53 -7.23 -9.41 -4.69
C ASN A 53 -7.31 -10.93 -4.81
N GLU A 54 -6.29 -11.61 -5.33
CA GLU A 54 -6.42 -13.05 -5.58
C GLU A 54 -5.77 -13.90 -4.50
N PRO A 55 -6.43 -14.99 -4.09
CA PRO A 55 -5.79 -15.92 -3.18
C PRO A 55 -4.64 -16.65 -3.90
N PRO A 56 -3.68 -17.22 -3.17
CA PRO A 56 -3.62 -17.20 -1.70
C PRO A 56 -2.89 -15.98 -1.13
N TYR A 57 -2.18 -15.20 -1.96
CA TYR A 57 -1.25 -14.19 -1.45
C TYR A 57 -1.73 -12.75 -1.64
N GLY A 58 -2.84 -12.54 -2.34
CA GLY A 58 -3.37 -11.19 -2.53
C GLY A 58 -3.60 -10.50 -1.19
N VAL A 59 -3.30 -9.21 -1.11
CA VAL A 59 -3.30 -8.50 0.16
C VAL A 59 -4.67 -8.59 0.87
N HIS A 60 -5.76 -8.55 0.12
CA HIS A 60 -7.09 -8.65 0.72
C HIS A 60 -7.48 -10.09 1.06
N GLN A 61 -6.68 -11.07 0.68
CA GLN A 61 -6.95 -12.49 0.91
C GLN A 61 -5.94 -13.13 1.85
N ASN A 62 -4.95 -12.37 2.33
CA ASN A 62 -3.87 -12.93 3.13
C ASN A 62 -3.46 -11.96 4.23
N ALA A 63 -3.67 -12.36 5.47
CA ALA A 63 -3.41 -11.51 6.62
C ALA A 63 -1.92 -11.16 6.77
N ASP A 64 -1.03 -12.08 6.43
CA ASP A 64 0.40 -11.83 6.53
C ASP A 64 0.85 -10.79 5.50
N THR A 65 0.31 -10.88 4.28
CA THR A 65 0.59 -9.89 3.25
C THR A 65 0.06 -8.52 3.65
N MET A 66 -1.14 -8.48 4.21
CA MET A 66 -1.72 -7.24 4.69
C MET A 66 -0.87 -6.62 5.80
N LEU A 67 -0.42 -7.43 6.75
CA LEU A 67 0.44 -6.94 7.84
C LEU A 67 1.76 -6.39 7.30
N LEU A 68 2.35 -7.07 6.34
CA LEU A 68 3.59 -6.62 5.74
C LEU A 68 3.45 -5.21 5.16
N LEU A 69 2.34 -4.96 4.46
CA LEU A 69 2.09 -3.63 3.90
C LEU A 69 1.78 -2.60 4.98
N HIS A 70 1.04 -2.98 6.03
CA HIS A 70 0.79 -2.08 7.15
C HIS A 70 2.10 -1.66 7.82
N GLN A 71 3.01 -2.60 8.02
CA GLN A 71 4.30 -2.29 8.62
C GLN A 71 5.14 -1.39 7.72
N TYR A 72 5.15 -1.69 6.43
CA TYR A 72 5.83 -0.82 5.47
C TYR A 72 5.26 0.60 5.52
N GLY A 73 3.95 0.72 5.49
CA GLY A 73 3.28 2.02 5.50
C GLY A 73 3.56 2.81 6.78
N GLN A 74 3.56 2.12 7.91
CA GLN A 74 3.86 2.77 9.18
C GLN A 74 5.29 3.30 9.20
N ARG A 75 6.27 2.49 8.79
CA ARG A 75 7.67 2.94 8.74
C ARG A 75 7.83 4.12 7.80
N LYS A 76 7.19 4.06 6.64
CA LYS A 76 7.25 5.13 5.66
C LYS A 76 6.68 6.43 6.23
N ALA A 77 5.51 6.36 6.84
CA ALA A 77 4.86 7.53 7.42
C ALA A 77 5.71 8.14 8.54
N MET A 78 6.20 7.31 9.44
CA MET A 78 7.01 7.79 10.55
C MET A 78 8.29 8.45 10.04
N GLN A 79 8.92 7.87 9.04
CA GLN A 79 10.15 8.42 8.47
C GLN A 79 9.89 9.72 7.72
N GLU A 80 8.89 9.75 6.87
CA GLU A 80 8.63 10.92 6.02
C GLU A 80 8.07 12.10 6.78
N GLN A 81 7.23 11.84 7.80
CA GLN A 81 6.59 12.89 8.56
C GLN A 81 7.32 13.24 9.85
N GLY A 82 8.35 12.46 10.19
CA GLY A 82 9.06 12.68 11.45
C GLY A 82 8.22 12.31 12.67
N TRP A 83 7.31 11.35 12.54
CA TRP A 83 6.43 10.94 13.64
C TRP A 83 7.07 9.84 14.47
N ASP A 84 6.79 9.88 15.78
CA ASP A 84 7.06 8.73 16.62
C ASP A 84 5.86 7.78 16.56
N CYS A 85 5.99 6.64 17.24
CA CYS A 85 4.96 5.62 17.24
C CYS A 85 3.63 6.15 17.83
N GLU A 86 3.71 6.92 18.91
CA GLU A 86 2.50 7.48 19.53
C GLU A 86 1.74 8.38 18.57
N THR A 87 2.47 9.21 17.82
CA THR A 87 1.83 10.09 16.85
C THR A 87 1.16 9.29 15.75
N PHE A 88 1.85 8.26 15.24
CA PHE A 88 1.26 7.39 14.23
C PHE A 88 -0.04 6.75 14.74
N VAL A 89 0.00 6.19 15.95
CA VAL A 89 -1.17 5.54 16.53
C VAL A 89 -2.32 6.52 16.73
N SER A 90 -2.01 7.76 17.11
CA SER A 90 -3.07 8.76 17.28
C SER A 90 -3.79 9.08 15.97
N ILE A 91 -3.12 8.93 14.84
CA ILE A 91 -3.68 9.22 13.52
C ILE A 91 -4.37 7.98 12.93
N PHE A 92 -3.73 6.82 13.00
CA PHE A 92 -4.23 5.61 12.36
C PHE A 92 -4.89 4.62 13.30
N GLY A 93 -4.77 4.80 14.60
CA GLY A 93 -5.50 4.03 15.58
C GLY A 93 -4.85 2.74 16.06
N LYS A 94 -3.72 2.33 15.49
CA LYS A 94 -3.09 1.07 15.86
C LYS A 94 -1.61 1.08 15.52
N ASN A 95 -0.83 0.36 16.32
CA ASN A 95 0.59 0.12 16.06
C ASN A 95 0.74 -1.23 15.37
N TYR A 96 1.41 -1.24 14.21
CA TYR A 96 1.64 -2.46 13.44
C TYR A 96 3.07 -3.00 13.57
N LEU A 97 3.94 -2.27 14.23
CA LEU A 97 5.36 -2.67 14.37
C LEU A 97 5.64 -3.49 15.62
#